data_d03c08fb199c9102087f07a4af676f61
#
_entry.id   d03c08fb199c9102087f07a4af676f61
#
_cell.length_a   1.000
_cell.length_b   1.000
_cell.length_c   1.000
_cell.angle_alpha   90.00
_cell.angle_beta   90.00
_cell.angle_gamma   90.00
#
_symmetry.space_group_name_H-M   'P 1'
#
loop_
_entity.id
_entity.type
_entity.pdbx_description
1 polymer ?
#
loop_
_entity_poly.entity_id
_entity_poly.type
_entity_poly.pdbx_seq_one_letter_code
_entity_poly.pdbx_strand_id
1 'polypeptide(L)'
;MRHFTCVQDLGDLKQALNEAFEIKKDRFQFSELGKNKTLLMIFFNSSLRTRLSTQKAAMNLGMNTIVLDVNQGAWKLETERGVIMDGDKPEHLLEAVPVMGCYCDVIGVLSLIHI
;
A
#
# COMPACT_ATOMS: atom_id res chain seq x y z
N MET A 1 8.45 -0.66 -16.75
CA MET A 1 7.69 -1.77 -16.12
C MET A 1 6.27 -1.29 -15.86
N ARG A 2 5.25 -1.99 -16.36
CA ARG A 2 3.83 -1.61 -16.16
C ARG A 2 3.19 -2.41 -15.01
N HIS A 3 3.61 -3.66 -14.88
CA HIS A 3 3.18 -4.56 -13.81
C HIS A 3 4.40 -5.32 -13.30
N PHE A 4 4.39 -5.70 -12.04
CA PHE A 4 5.38 -6.57 -11.41
C PHE A 4 4.67 -7.63 -10.60
N THR A 5 4.33 -8.73 -11.26
CA THR A 5 3.57 -9.86 -10.68
C THR A 5 4.37 -11.16 -10.70
N CYS A 6 5.44 -11.21 -11.49
CA CYS A 6 6.33 -12.36 -11.58
C CYS A 6 7.76 -11.92 -11.97
N VAL A 7 8.71 -12.82 -11.87
CA VAL A 7 10.14 -12.52 -12.16
C VAL A 7 10.36 -12.08 -13.60
N GLN A 8 9.56 -12.59 -14.54
CA GLN A 8 9.65 -12.24 -15.95
C GLN A 8 9.34 -10.76 -16.24
N ASP A 9 8.58 -10.09 -15.35
CA ASP A 9 8.26 -8.66 -15.48
C ASP A 9 9.48 -7.75 -15.25
N LEU A 10 10.56 -8.26 -14.64
CA LEU A 10 11.79 -7.51 -14.40
C LEU A 10 12.59 -7.22 -15.68
N GLY A 11 12.46 -8.06 -16.71
CA GLY A 11 13.27 -8.00 -17.91
C GLY A 11 14.72 -8.51 -17.67
N ASP A 12 15.55 -7.73 -16.99
CA ASP A 12 16.91 -8.13 -16.60
C ASP A 12 17.04 -8.29 -15.08
N LEU A 13 17.06 -9.54 -14.63
CA LEU A 13 17.22 -9.89 -13.21
C LEU A 13 18.55 -9.42 -12.63
N LYS A 14 19.64 -9.49 -13.41
CA LYS A 14 20.97 -9.09 -12.94
C LYS A 14 21.03 -7.59 -12.69
N GLN A 15 20.44 -6.81 -13.59
CA GLN A 15 20.32 -5.36 -13.40
C GLN A 15 19.51 -5.04 -12.14
N ALA A 16 18.34 -5.65 -11.97
CA ALA A 16 17.48 -5.43 -10.79
C ALA A 16 18.20 -5.77 -9.47
N LEU A 17 18.98 -6.85 -9.44
CA LEU A 17 19.78 -7.21 -8.27
C LEU A 17 20.89 -6.19 -8.00
N ASN A 18 21.58 -5.70 -9.02
CA ASN A 18 22.61 -4.67 -8.85
C ASN A 18 21.99 -3.38 -8.30
N GLU A 19 20.85 -2.94 -8.84
CA GLU A 19 20.12 -1.77 -8.33
C GLU A 19 19.71 -1.95 -6.85
N ALA A 20 19.22 -3.13 -6.49
CA ALA A 20 18.88 -3.44 -5.09
C ALA A 20 20.11 -3.38 -4.17
N PHE A 21 21.28 -3.83 -4.61
CA PHE A 21 22.52 -3.72 -3.84
C PHE A 21 22.99 -2.27 -3.70
N GLU A 22 22.86 -1.45 -4.72
CA GLU A 22 23.20 -0.02 -4.64
C GLU A 22 22.26 0.72 -3.68
N ILE A 23 20.94 0.45 -3.73
CA ILE A 23 19.97 0.99 -2.78
C ILE A 23 20.30 0.53 -1.35
N LYS A 24 20.79 -0.70 -1.17
CA LYS A 24 21.20 -1.20 0.15
C LYS A 24 22.40 -0.46 0.72
N LYS A 25 23.33 0.02 -0.12
CA LYS A 25 24.51 0.82 0.31
C LYS A 25 24.09 2.23 0.73
N ASP A 26 23.23 2.87 -0.05
CA ASP A 26 22.65 4.17 0.26
C ASP A 26 21.14 4.12 0.16
N ARG A 27 20.49 3.95 1.31
CA ARG A 27 19.02 3.81 1.40
C ARG A 27 18.24 5.08 1.09
N PHE A 28 18.90 6.21 1.09
CA PHE A 28 18.28 7.53 0.91
C PHE A 28 18.59 8.16 -0.43
N GLN A 29 19.34 7.48 -1.31
CA GLN A 29 19.72 8.01 -2.62
C GLN A 29 18.53 8.47 -3.48
N PHE A 30 17.34 7.91 -3.24
CA PHE A 30 16.11 8.25 -3.95
C PHE A 30 15.09 9.00 -3.08
N SER A 31 15.52 9.65 -2.01
CA SER A 31 14.62 10.35 -1.06
C SER A 31 13.80 11.47 -1.68
N GLU A 32 14.22 12.02 -2.80
CA GLU A 32 13.47 13.06 -3.53
C GLU A 32 12.32 12.49 -4.39
N LEU A 33 12.32 11.19 -4.72
CA LEU A 33 11.27 10.58 -5.57
C LEU A 33 9.88 10.61 -4.93
N GLY A 34 9.83 10.46 -3.62
CA GLY A 34 8.59 10.43 -2.85
C GLY A 34 8.24 11.75 -2.19
N LYS A 35 9.01 12.80 -2.39
CA LYS A 35 8.78 14.11 -1.78
C LYS A 35 7.37 14.63 -2.08
N ASN A 36 6.66 15.05 -1.04
CA ASN A 36 5.27 15.52 -1.10
C ASN A 36 4.26 14.46 -1.59
N LYS A 37 4.65 13.18 -1.62
CA LYS A 37 3.75 12.06 -1.96
C LYS A 37 3.35 11.31 -0.71
N THR A 38 2.18 10.70 -0.76
CA THR A 38 1.62 9.92 0.33
C THR A 38 1.34 8.49 -0.14
N LEU A 39 1.87 7.51 0.62
CA LEU A 39 1.50 6.10 0.51
C LEU A 39 0.41 5.81 1.54
N LEU A 40 -0.76 5.37 1.08
CA LEU A 40 -1.81 4.79 1.91
C LEU A 40 -1.66 3.27 1.94
N MET A 41 -1.56 2.70 3.13
CA MET A 41 -1.52 1.26 3.35
C MET A 41 -2.81 0.79 4.01
N ILE A 42 -3.51 -0.14 3.36
CA ILE A 42 -4.79 -0.70 3.85
C ILE A 42 -4.55 -2.16 4.25
N PHE A 43 -4.77 -2.48 5.51
CA PHE A 43 -4.60 -3.83 6.06
C PHE A 43 -5.96 -4.44 6.41
N PHE A 44 -6.38 -5.45 5.65
CA PHE A 44 -7.50 -6.33 6.00
C PHE A 44 -7.08 -7.41 6.99
N ASN A 45 -5.78 -7.73 7.02
CA ASN A 45 -5.17 -8.67 7.95
C ASN A 45 -3.92 -8.06 8.57
N SER A 46 -3.70 -8.33 9.84
CA SER A 46 -2.50 -7.85 10.55
C SER A 46 -1.23 -8.46 9.96
N SER A 47 -0.22 -7.64 9.73
CA SER A 47 1.10 -8.09 9.29
C SER A 47 2.17 -7.14 9.79
N LEU A 48 2.93 -7.58 10.80
CA LEU A 48 4.00 -6.76 11.38
C LEU A 48 5.11 -6.47 10.36
N ARG A 49 5.61 -7.51 9.68
CA ARG A 49 6.75 -7.37 8.76
C ARG A 49 6.41 -6.49 7.56
N THR A 50 5.28 -6.73 6.90
CA THR A 50 4.85 -5.94 5.74
C THR A 50 4.62 -4.48 6.14
N ARG A 51 3.98 -4.25 7.29
CA ARG A 51 3.76 -2.89 7.80
C ARG A 51 5.08 -2.14 7.98
N LEU A 52 6.00 -2.70 8.77
CA LEU A 52 7.26 -2.04 9.09
C LEU A 52 8.16 -1.86 7.87
N SER A 53 8.30 -2.89 7.03
CA SER A 53 9.16 -2.82 5.84
C SER A 53 8.67 -1.82 4.81
N THR A 54 7.36 -1.81 4.53
CA THR A 54 6.77 -0.90 3.54
C THR A 54 6.78 0.55 4.03
N GLN A 55 6.41 0.80 5.30
CA GLN A 55 6.53 2.14 5.87
C GLN A 55 7.98 2.64 5.83
N LYS A 56 8.93 1.78 6.23
CA LYS A 56 10.35 2.17 6.20
C LYS A 56 10.84 2.45 4.79
N ALA A 57 10.44 1.65 3.80
CA ALA A 57 10.78 1.90 2.40
C ALA A 57 10.21 3.23 1.90
N ALA A 58 8.94 3.53 2.19
CA ALA A 58 8.31 4.78 1.83
C ALA A 58 9.04 5.99 2.45
N MET A 59 9.38 5.90 3.75
CA MET A 59 10.14 6.96 4.43
C MET A 59 11.54 7.16 3.82
N ASN A 60 12.22 6.10 3.41
CA ASN A 60 13.51 6.20 2.73
C ASN A 60 13.40 6.90 1.36
N LEU A 61 12.25 6.78 0.71
CA LEU A 61 11.93 7.49 -0.54
C LEU A 61 11.45 8.93 -0.32
N GLY A 62 11.31 9.39 0.94
CA GLY A 62 10.80 10.72 1.28
C GLY A 62 9.28 10.84 1.25
N MET A 63 8.54 9.73 1.23
CA MET A 63 7.07 9.71 1.25
C MET A 63 6.51 9.86 2.67
N ASN A 64 5.33 10.47 2.76
CA ASN A 64 4.47 10.31 3.91
C ASN A 64 3.77 8.95 3.87
N THR A 65 3.37 8.42 5.04
CA THR A 65 2.62 7.17 5.12
C THR A 65 1.37 7.34 5.97
N ILE A 66 0.26 6.82 5.47
CA ILE A 66 -0.99 6.65 6.20
C ILE A 66 -1.27 5.15 6.29
N VAL A 67 -1.65 4.66 7.46
CA VAL A 67 -1.97 3.24 7.66
C VAL A 67 -3.37 3.10 8.21
N LEU A 68 -4.19 2.31 7.51
CA LEU A 68 -5.55 1.97 7.90
C LEU A 68 -5.66 0.47 8.16
N ASP A 69 -6.17 0.12 9.34
CA ASP A 69 -6.53 -1.25 9.70
C ASP A 69 -8.05 -1.40 9.54
N VAL A 70 -8.47 -2.19 8.54
CA VAL A 70 -9.88 -2.43 8.25
C VAL A 70 -10.47 -3.39 9.28
N ASN A 71 -11.69 -3.08 9.75
CA ASN A 71 -12.41 -3.88 10.73
C ASN A 71 -11.69 -4.05 12.08
N GLN A 72 -10.71 -3.19 12.37
CA GLN A 72 -10.08 -3.12 13.68
C GLN A 72 -10.50 -1.81 14.36
N GLY A 73 -11.19 -1.91 15.48
CA GLY A 73 -11.72 -0.76 16.20
C GLY A 73 -13.09 -0.30 15.70
N ALA A 74 -13.32 1.01 15.69
CA ALA A 74 -14.62 1.61 15.38
C ALA A 74 -14.92 1.72 13.88
N TRP A 75 -13.92 1.65 13.02
CA TRP A 75 -14.10 1.77 11.57
C TRP A 75 -14.32 0.41 10.93
N LYS A 76 -15.51 0.24 10.37
CA LYS A 76 -15.92 -0.97 9.64
C LYS A 76 -16.12 -0.64 8.18
N LEU A 77 -15.63 -1.51 7.30
CA LEU A 77 -15.77 -1.39 5.86
C LEU A 77 -16.55 -2.59 5.32
N GLU A 78 -17.67 -2.31 4.65
CA GLU A 78 -18.43 -3.35 3.96
C GLU A 78 -17.82 -3.62 2.59
N THR A 79 -17.63 -4.89 2.26
CA THR A 79 -16.99 -5.33 1.02
C THR A 79 -17.91 -6.10 0.09
N GLU A 80 -19.05 -6.59 0.57
CA GLU A 80 -19.99 -7.38 -0.21
C GLU A 80 -20.89 -6.50 -1.07
N ARG A 81 -21.11 -6.90 -2.32
CA ARG A 81 -21.96 -6.15 -3.26
C ARG A 81 -23.44 -6.34 -2.92
N GLY A 82 -24.20 -5.26 -3.08
CA GLY A 82 -25.67 -5.28 -2.93
C GLY A 82 -26.16 -5.30 -1.49
N VAL A 83 -25.28 -5.07 -0.53
CA VAL A 83 -25.67 -4.94 0.87
C VAL A 83 -26.39 -3.62 1.10
N ILE A 84 -27.46 -3.65 1.89
CA ILE A 84 -28.14 -2.43 2.33
C ILE A 84 -27.28 -1.75 3.40
N MET A 85 -26.89 -0.49 3.13
CA MET A 85 -26.04 0.31 3.99
C MET A 85 -26.87 0.99 5.06
N ASP A 86 -27.26 0.23 6.09
CA ASP A 86 -28.01 0.71 7.25
C ASP A 86 -27.39 0.22 8.57
N GLY A 87 -27.82 0.83 9.67
CA GLY A 87 -27.41 0.46 11.02
C GLY A 87 -25.91 0.67 11.29
N ASP A 88 -25.16 -0.40 11.48
CA ASP A 88 -23.74 -0.40 11.86
C ASP A 88 -22.78 -0.54 10.67
N LYS A 89 -23.26 -0.30 9.45
CA LYS A 89 -22.47 -0.33 8.20
C LYS A 89 -22.21 1.08 7.69
N PRO A 90 -21.18 1.77 8.20
CA PRO A 90 -20.98 3.20 7.93
C PRO A 90 -20.47 3.49 6.53
N GLU A 91 -19.71 2.55 5.92
CA GLU A 91 -19.02 2.78 4.65
C GLU A 91 -18.91 1.51 3.82
N HIS A 92 -19.11 1.66 2.50
CA HIS A 92 -18.88 0.59 1.53
C HIS A 92 -17.56 0.80 0.79
N LEU A 93 -16.85 -0.31 0.47
CA LEU A 93 -15.57 -0.28 -0.23
C LEU A 93 -15.61 0.53 -1.54
N LEU A 94 -16.71 0.44 -2.30
CA LEU A 94 -16.87 1.16 -3.58
C LEU A 94 -16.92 2.69 -3.41
N GLU A 95 -17.31 3.17 -2.25
CA GLU A 95 -17.33 4.61 -1.91
C GLU A 95 -16.02 5.03 -1.23
N ALA A 96 -15.52 4.20 -0.32
CA ALA A 96 -14.29 4.49 0.42
C ALA A 96 -13.05 4.58 -0.47
N VAL A 97 -12.89 3.69 -1.47
CA VAL A 97 -11.70 3.69 -2.34
C VAL A 97 -11.52 4.98 -3.14
N PRO A 98 -12.54 5.53 -3.82
CA PRO A 98 -12.42 6.84 -4.47
C PRO A 98 -12.05 7.97 -3.51
N VAL A 99 -12.63 7.97 -2.30
CA VAL A 99 -12.30 8.96 -1.27
C VAL A 99 -10.84 8.85 -0.85
N MET A 100 -10.37 7.63 -0.55
CA MET A 100 -8.96 7.38 -0.21
C MET A 100 -8.02 7.85 -1.32
N GLY A 101 -8.40 7.63 -2.58
CA GLY A 101 -7.64 8.08 -3.76
C GLY A 101 -7.46 9.59 -3.85
N CYS A 102 -8.32 10.38 -3.20
CA CYS A 102 -8.16 11.84 -3.13
C CYS A 102 -7.05 12.28 -2.16
N TYR A 103 -6.64 11.41 -1.23
CA TYR A 103 -5.71 11.76 -0.16
C TYR A 103 -4.34 11.09 -0.28
N CYS A 104 -4.12 10.30 -1.31
CA CYS A 104 -2.84 9.60 -1.50
C CYS A 104 -2.46 9.48 -2.98
N ASP A 105 -1.16 9.29 -3.22
CA ASP A 105 -0.60 9.09 -4.56
C ASP A 105 -0.42 7.60 -4.89
N VAL A 106 -0.26 6.78 -3.87
CA VAL A 106 -0.05 5.34 -3.99
C VAL A 106 -0.88 4.62 -2.93
N ILE A 107 -1.53 3.54 -3.32
CA ILE A 107 -2.28 2.66 -2.41
C ILE A 107 -1.63 1.29 -2.39
N GLY A 108 -1.31 0.81 -1.18
CA GLY A 108 -0.91 -0.56 -0.92
C GLY A 108 -2.00 -1.30 -0.15
N VAL A 109 -2.36 -2.49 -0.59
CA VAL A 109 -3.38 -3.33 0.06
C VAL A 109 -2.78 -4.65 0.47
N LEU A 110 -3.02 -5.06 1.72
CA LEU A 110 -2.73 -6.40 2.20
C LEU A 110 -4.02 -7.10 2.62
N SER A 111 -4.34 -8.17 1.91
CA SER A 111 -5.46 -9.06 2.22
C SER A 111 -5.03 -10.51 2.06
N LEU A 112 -5.46 -11.39 2.99
CA LEU A 112 -5.34 -12.85 2.87
C LEU A 112 -6.61 -13.47 2.29
N ILE A 113 -7.62 -12.66 2.04
CA ILE A 113 -8.86 -13.09 1.38
C ILE A 113 -8.58 -13.00 -0.13
N HIS A 114 -8.79 -14.10 -0.83
CA HIS A 114 -8.77 -14.08 -2.30
C HIS A 114 -9.94 -13.22 -2.77
N ILE A 115 -9.60 -12.10 -3.41
CA ILE A 115 -10.56 -11.24 -4.09
C ILE A 115 -10.74 -11.78 -5.51
#